data_0aadf460fb392a208b3731acff31721b
#
_entry.id   0aadf460fb392a208b3731acff31721b
#
_cell.length_a   1.000
_cell.length_b   1.000
_cell.length_c   1.000
_cell.angle_alpha   90.00
_cell.angle_beta   90.00
_cell.angle_gamma   90.00
#
_symmetry.space_group_name_H-M   'P 1'
#
loop_
_entity.id
_entity.type
_entity.pdbx_description
1 polymer ?
#
loop_
_entity_poly.entity_id
_entity_poly.type
_entity_poly.pdbx_seq_one_letter_code
_entity_poly.pdbx_strand_id
1 'polypeptide(L)'
;SSTIKKLGDYAFYNCRKLKEVFLPSSLMCIGSDVFMNCLRLNHIYYDCSIFDVTFLKQILTQITWDVEVHFLDSSIFYPEYNGGYDEVGPAHIFALNIEGEGFRMRQCFKEGKIDFDGYDACFEKLCAEESESCIFHVAILRFMMGSEQYVPYLRAHDLTSYLHVYKDICVMVEKLVEEKCLDSSDLDRLI
;
A
#
# COMPACT_ATOMS: atom_id res chain seq x y z
N SER A 1 21.36 -12.41 9.10
CA SER A 1 21.36 -12.57 7.64
C SER A 1 20.47 -13.75 7.29
N SER A 2 19.41 -13.51 6.55
CA SER A 2 18.51 -14.57 6.09
C SER A 2 19.15 -15.32 4.93
N THR A 3 19.12 -16.65 4.96
CA THR A 3 19.62 -17.52 3.87
C THR A 3 18.48 -17.99 2.96
N ILE A 4 17.26 -17.51 3.18
CA ILE A 4 16.08 -17.92 2.41
C ILE A 4 16.19 -17.33 1.00
N LYS A 5 16.22 -18.20 -0.01
CA LYS A 5 16.28 -17.83 -1.43
C LYS A 5 14.99 -18.12 -2.19
N LYS A 6 14.13 -18.97 -1.63
CA LYS A 6 12.91 -19.42 -2.31
C LYS A 6 11.77 -19.59 -1.32
N LEU A 7 10.59 -19.09 -1.69
CA LEU A 7 9.30 -19.48 -1.13
C LEU A 7 8.61 -20.40 -2.15
N GLY A 8 8.25 -21.61 -1.71
CA GLY A 8 7.55 -22.57 -2.56
C GLY A 8 6.09 -22.21 -2.77
N ASP A 9 5.43 -22.90 -3.70
CA ASP A 9 4.00 -22.77 -3.92
C ASP A 9 3.24 -23.05 -2.63
N TYR A 10 2.21 -22.24 -2.34
CA TYR A 10 1.34 -22.37 -1.17
C TYR A 10 2.05 -22.30 0.20
N ALA A 11 3.29 -21.76 0.29
CA ALA A 11 4.10 -21.82 1.49
C ALA A 11 3.41 -21.25 2.75
N PHE A 12 2.58 -20.23 2.61
CA PHE A 12 1.75 -19.63 3.67
C PHE A 12 0.25 -19.68 3.35
N TYR A 13 -0.14 -20.50 2.39
CA TYR A 13 -1.54 -20.64 2.01
C TYR A 13 -2.44 -20.86 3.24
N ASN A 14 -3.51 -20.07 3.33
CA ASN A 14 -4.50 -20.19 4.40
C ASN A 14 -3.96 -19.89 5.83
N CYS A 15 -2.83 -19.19 5.95
CA CYS A 15 -2.30 -18.73 7.25
C CYS A 15 -3.12 -17.53 7.76
N ARG A 16 -4.39 -17.76 8.13
CA ARG A 16 -5.39 -16.72 8.48
C ARG A 16 -5.03 -15.85 9.67
N LYS A 17 -4.05 -16.24 10.49
CA LYS A 17 -3.58 -15.45 11.64
C LYS A 17 -2.30 -14.67 11.35
N LEU A 18 -1.68 -14.87 10.20
CA LEU A 18 -0.49 -14.15 9.77
C LEU A 18 -0.84 -12.68 9.58
N LYS A 19 -0.19 -11.78 10.31
CA LYS A 19 -0.41 -10.33 10.23
C LYS A 19 0.71 -9.63 9.48
N GLU A 20 1.91 -10.15 9.59
CA GLU A 20 3.11 -9.55 9.02
C GLU A 20 4.07 -10.62 8.50
N VAL A 21 4.87 -10.26 7.51
CA VAL A 21 5.92 -11.12 6.96
C VAL A 21 7.17 -10.31 6.67
N PHE A 22 8.34 -10.90 6.97
CA PHE A 22 9.65 -10.32 6.69
C PHE A 22 10.28 -11.06 5.52
N LEU A 23 10.50 -10.37 4.42
CA LEU A 23 11.06 -10.91 3.19
C LEU A 23 12.51 -10.44 3.03
N PRO A 24 13.48 -11.36 2.98
CA PRO A 24 14.88 -10.98 2.87
C PRO A 24 15.24 -10.54 1.45
N SER A 25 16.22 -9.66 1.34
CA SER A 25 16.82 -9.25 0.05
C SER A 25 17.43 -10.41 -0.75
N SER A 26 17.74 -11.52 -0.06
CA SER A 26 18.25 -12.75 -0.68
C SER A 26 17.19 -13.58 -1.43
N LEU A 27 15.91 -13.19 -1.38
CA LEU A 27 14.83 -13.92 -2.04
C LEU A 27 14.98 -13.84 -3.56
N MET A 28 15.08 -14.99 -4.21
CA MET A 28 15.30 -15.12 -5.65
C MET A 28 14.11 -15.70 -6.41
N CYS A 29 13.15 -16.30 -5.69
CA CYS A 29 12.00 -16.95 -6.30
C CYS A 29 10.84 -16.99 -5.31
N ILE A 30 9.64 -16.70 -5.81
CA ILE A 30 8.39 -16.88 -5.08
C ILE A 30 7.44 -17.74 -5.90
N GLY A 31 6.81 -18.70 -5.26
CA GLY A 31 5.85 -19.62 -5.87
C GLY A 31 4.47 -19.01 -6.06
N SER A 32 3.55 -19.82 -6.57
CA SER A 32 2.15 -19.45 -6.74
C SER A 32 1.42 -19.50 -5.40
N ASP A 33 0.44 -18.61 -5.24
CA ASP A 33 -0.54 -18.62 -4.14
C ASP A 33 0.09 -18.68 -2.72
N VAL A 34 1.31 -18.12 -2.58
CA VAL A 34 2.08 -18.17 -1.33
C VAL A 34 1.31 -17.56 -0.17
N PHE A 35 0.64 -16.44 -0.40
CA PHE A 35 -0.12 -15.70 0.63
C PHE A 35 -1.64 -15.75 0.44
N MET A 36 -2.12 -16.60 -0.45
CA MET A 36 -3.55 -16.72 -0.69
C MET A 36 -4.30 -17.11 0.60
N ASN A 37 -5.42 -16.44 0.88
CA ASN A 37 -6.22 -16.58 2.11
C ASN A 37 -5.49 -16.21 3.42
N CYS A 38 -4.42 -15.44 3.37
CA CYS A 38 -3.81 -14.83 4.56
C CYS A 38 -4.55 -13.55 4.97
N LEU A 39 -5.85 -13.63 5.25
CA LEU A 39 -6.80 -12.50 5.38
C LEU A 39 -6.44 -11.43 6.43
N ARG A 40 -5.38 -11.59 7.19
CA ARG A 40 -4.89 -10.62 8.17
C ARG A 40 -3.49 -10.10 7.86
N LEU A 41 -2.90 -10.52 6.75
CA LEU A 41 -1.57 -10.06 6.33
C LEU A 41 -1.68 -8.64 5.79
N ASN A 42 -1.43 -7.66 6.66
CA ASN A 42 -1.53 -6.24 6.35
C ASN A 42 -0.18 -5.51 6.39
N HIS A 43 0.91 -6.18 6.77
CA HIS A 43 2.25 -5.63 6.72
C HIS A 43 3.24 -6.59 6.06
N ILE A 44 3.98 -6.08 5.07
CA ILE A 44 5.06 -6.80 4.40
C ILE A 44 6.33 -5.99 4.57
N TYR A 45 7.36 -6.58 5.16
CA TYR A 45 8.66 -5.94 5.37
C TYR A 45 9.68 -6.52 4.40
N TYR A 46 10.28 -5.67 3.57
CA TYR A 46 11.38 -6.02 2.67
C TYR A 46 12.71 -5.50 3.20
N ASP A 47 13.70 -6.38 3.26
CA ASP A 47 15.10 -6.04 3.59
C ASP A 47 15.83 -5.51 2.35
N CYS A 48 15.26 -4.49 1.70
CA CYS A 48 15.81 -3.81 0.52
C CYS A 48 15.25 -2.40 0.38
N SER A 49 15.84 -1.59 -0.51
CA SER A 49 15.27 -0.30 -0.93
C SER A 49 14.03 -0.51 -1.80
N ILE A 50 13.10 0.45 -1.76
CA ILE A 50 11.90 0.45 -2.61
C ILE A 50 12.22 0.43 -4.11
N PHE A 51 13.42 0.87 -4.51
CA PHE A 51 13.89 0.86 -5.90
C PHE A 51 14.47 -0.48 -6.35
N ASP A 52 14.78 -1.38 -5.40
CA ASP A 52 15.42 -2.67 -5.65
C ASP A 52 14.47 -3.86 -5.42
N VAL A 53 13.18 -3.59 -5.23
CA VAL A 53 12.17 -4.60 -4.92
C VAL A 53 11.92 -5.53 -6.12
N THR A 54 11.91 -6.82 -5.84
CA THR A 54 11.52 -7.87 -6.78
C THR A 54 10.31 -8.63 -6.25
N PHE A 55 9.55 -9.29 -7.11
CA PHE A 55 8.37 -10.11 -6.77
C PHE A 55 7.19 -9.38 -6.10
N LEU A 56 7.29 -8.06 -5.82
CA LEU A 56 6.22 -7.34 -5.14
C LEU A 56 4.90 -7.42 -5.91
N LYS A 57 4.92 -7.23 -7.22
CA LYS A 57 3.72 -7.36 -8.05
C LYS A 57 3.08 -8.75 -7.90
N GLN A 58 3.88 -9.81 -7.94
CA GLN A 58 3.40 -11.18 -7.80
C GLN A 58 2.78 -11.44 -6.42
N ILE A 59 3.33 -10.83 -5.37
CA ILE A 59 2.78 -10.92 -4.02
C ILE A 59 1.46 -10.15 -3.93
N LEU A 60 1.43 -8.92 -4.42
CA LEU A 60 0.26 -8.05 -4.35
C LEU A 60 -0.95 -8.59 -5.11
N THR A 61 -0.75 -9.37 -6.18
CA THR A 61 -1.85 -10.05 -6.90
C THR A 61 -2.55 -11.13 -6.08
N GLN A 62 -1.95 -11.58 -4.97
CA GLN A 62 -2.52 -12.58 -4.07
C GLN A 62 -3.25 -11.96 -2.87
N ILE A 63 -3.14 -10.63 -2.71
CA ILE A 63 -3.65 -9.87 -1.56
C ILE A 63 -4.64 -8.83 -2.07
N THR A 64 -5.91 -8.97 -1.72
CA THR A 64 -6.98 -8.06 -2.17
C THR A 64 -7.38 -7.03 -1.12
N TRP A 65 -7.02 -7.24 0.14
CA TRP A 65 -7.27 -6.36 1.28
C TRP A 65 -6.14 -5.34 1.46
N ASP A 66 -6.35 -4.40 2.37
CA ASP A 66 -5.37 -3.36 2.73
C ASP A 66 -4.03 -3.96 3.11
N VAL A 67 -2.96 -3.46 2.49
CA VAL A 67 -1.60 -3.88 2.80
C VAL A 67 -0.61 -2.72 2.70
N GLU A 68 0.21 -2.57 3.74
CA GLU A 68 1.35 -1.66 3.77
C GLU A 68 2.64 -2.45 3.56
N VAL A 69 3.45 -1.99 2.62
CA VAL A 69 4.75 -2.58 2.31
C VAL A 69 5.84 -1.65 2.79
N HIS A 70 6.68 -2.15 3.70
CA HIS A 70 7.77 -1.42 4.34
C HIS A 70 9.10 -1.83 3.72
N PHE A 71 9.90 -0.85 3.38
CA PHE A 71 11.27 -0.99 2.88
C PHE A 71 12.25 -0.40 3.89
N LEU A 72 13.54 -0.49 3.64
CA LEU A 72 14.57 0.10 4.50
C LEU A 72 14.51 1.63 4.53
N ASP A 73 14.01 2.25 3.48
CA ASP A 73 14.03 3.70 3.24
C ASP A 73 12.64 4.34 3.14
N SER A 74 11.57 3.56 3.09
CA SER A 74 10.22 4.08 2.84
C SER A 74 9.13 3.04 3.07
N SER A 75 7.88 3.46 2.95
CA SER A 75 6.70 2.58 2.93
C SER A 75 5.71 2.99 1.85
N ILE A 76 4.95 2.05 1.34
CA ILE A 76 3.88 2.27 0.37
C ILE A 76 2.64 1.47 0.76
N PHE A 77 1.47 2.05 0.58
CA PHE A 77 0.19 1.44 0.93
C PHE A 77 -0.62 1.06 -0.31
N TYR A 78 -1.23 -0.10 -0.28
CA TYR A 78 -2.14 -0.58 -1.32
C TYR A 78 -3.51 -0.83 -0.70
N PRO A 79 -4.52 -0.02 -1.03
CA PRO A 79 -5.89 -0.18 -0.55
C PRO A 79 -6.50 -1.52 -0.95
N GLU A 80 -7.52 -1.94 -0.21
CA GLU A 80 -8.31 -3.10 -0.60
C GLU A 80 -9.06 -2.87 -1.91
N TYR A 81 -9.45 -3.95 -2.54
CA TYR A 81 -10.37 -3.95 -3.65
C TYR A 81 -11.20 -5.21 -3.64
N ASN A 82 -12.40 -5.13 -4.14
CA ASN A 82 -13.28 -6.27 -4.34
C ASN A 82 -13.30 -6.64 -5.83
N GLY A 83 -13.18 -7.92 -6.10
CA GLY A 83 -13.28 -8.43 -7.46
C GLY A 83 -14.19 -9.65 -7.49
N GLY A 84 -15.15 -9.63 -8.38
CA GLY A 84 -16.11 -10.72 -8.57
C GLY A 84 -16.51 -10.86 -10.02
N TYR A 85 -17.19 -11.94 -10.34
CA TYR A 85 -17.81 -12.11 -11.63
C TYR A 85 -19.32 -11.94 -11.48
N ASP A 86 -19.85 -10.92 -12.13
CA ASP A 86 -21.30 -10.68 -12.20
C ASP A 86 -21.87 -11.36 -13.44
N GLU A 87 -22.99 -12.05 -13.28
CA GLU A 87 -23.71 -12.60 -14.40
C GLU A 87 -24.42 -11.47 -15.17
N VAL A 88 -24.04 -11.31 -16.42
CA VAL A 88 -24.60 -10.30 -17.30
C VAL A 88 -25.39 -10.95 -18.43
N GLY A 89 -26.71 -10.80 -18.37
CA GLY A 89 -27.64 -11.22 -19.41
C GLY A 89 -28.04 -12.71 -19.37
N PRO A 90 -29.04 -13.06 -20.20
CA PRO A 90 -29.69 -14.38 -20.15
C PRO A 90 -28.86 -15.55 -20.66
N ALA A 91 -27.66 -15.31 -21.15
CA ALA A 91 -26.76 -16.32 -21.70
C ALA A 91 -25.68 -16.81 -20.73
N HIS A 92 -25.82 -16.54 -19.43
CA HIS A 92 -24.81 -16.87 -18.41
C HIS A 92 -23.42 -16.30 -18.75
N ILE A 93 -23.39 -15.08 -19.30
CA ILE A 93 -22.15 -14.36 -19.55
C ILE A 93 -21.72 -13.72 -18.24
N PHE A 94 -20.48 -13.98 -17.83
CA PHE A 94 -19.89 -13.40 -16.63
C PHE A 94 -18.92 -12.28 -17.01
N ALA A 95 -19.10 -11.11 -16.42
CA ALA A 95 -18.15 -9.99 -16.52
C ALA A 95 -17.40 -9.85 -15.20
N LEU A 96 -16.09 -9.63 -15.29
CA LEU A 96 -15.30 -9.28 -14.12
C LEU A 96 -15.69 -7.87 -13.69
N ASN A 97 -16.23 -7.75 -12.49
CA ASN A 97 -16.48 -6.47 -11.83
C ASN A 97 -15.41 -6.25 -10.76
N ILE A 98 -14.79 -5.07 -10.77
CA ILE A 98 -13.75 -4.70 -9.81
C ILE A 98 -14.17 -3.35 -9.20
N GLU A 99 -14.28 -3.33 -7.88
CA GLU A 99 -14.61 -2.15 -7.09
C GLU A 99 -13.40 -1.77 -6.22
N GLY A 100 -13.08 -0.48 -6.17
CA GLY A 100 -11.95 0.07 -5.44
C GLY A 100 -10.68 0.26 -6.28
N GLU A 101 -9.96 1.34 -6.01
CA GLU A 101 -8.74 1.71 -6.74
C GLU A 101 -7.53 0.81 -6.41
N GLY A 102 -7.59 0.06 -5.32
CA GLY A 102 -6.52 -0.84 -4.92
C GLY A 102 -6.09 -1.83 -5.99
N PHE A 103 -7.00 -2.28 -6.88
CA PHE A 103 -6.65 -3.13 -8.01
C PHE A 103 -5.73 -2.42 -9.00
N ARG A 104 -6.09 -1.18 -9.41
CA ARG A 104 -5.30 -0.39 -10.37
C ARG A 104 -3.94 -0.06 -9.82
N MET A 105 -3.87 0.36 -8.55
CA MET A 105 -2.62 0.66 -7.86
C MET A 105 -1.67 -0.54 -7.84
N ARG A 106 -2.19 -1.78 -7.68
CA ARG A 106 -1.41 -3.03 -7.75
C ARG A 106 -0.92 -3.39 -9.17
N GLN A 107 -1.43 -2.72 -10.20
CA GLN A 107 -0.94 -2.90 -11.58
C GLN A 107 0.16 -1.89 -11.96
N CYS A 108 0.43 -0.88 -11.11
CA CYS A 108 1.40 0.18 -11.38
C CYS A 108 2.85 -0.30 -11.24
N PHE A 109 3.27 -1.09 -12.22
CA PHE A 109 4.62 -1.62 -12.33
C PHE A 109 5.12 -1.53 -13.77
N LYS A 110 6.36 -1.06 -13.93
CA LYS A 110 7.09 -1.02 -15.21
C LYS A 110 8.43 -1.74 -15.03
N GLU A 111 8.74 -2.69 -15.90
CA GLU A 111 10.00 -3.45 -15.86
C GLU A 111 10.31 -4.09 -14.50
N GLY A 112 9.28 -4.55 -13.79
CA GLY A 112 9.40 -5.17 -12.48
C GLY A 112 9.57 -4.20 -11.30
N LYS A 113 9.62 -2.89 -11.56
CA LYS A 113 9.70 -1.83 -10.54
C LYS A 113 8.36 -1.13 -10.35
N ILE A 114 8.17 -0.48 -9.21
CA ILE A 114 6.99 0.33 -8.96
C ILE A 114 6.97 1.52 -9.93
N ASP A 115 5.88 1.68 -10.65
CA ASP A 115 5.58 2.86 -11.48
C ASP A 115 4.87 3.91 -10.60
N PHE A 116 5.65 4.81 -10.02
CA PHE A 116 5.11 5.85 -9.15
C PHE A 116 4.19 6.83 -9.89
N ASP A 117 4.48 7.15 -11.16
CA ASP A 117 3.61 8.03 -11.95
C ASP A 117 2.23 7.38 -12.15
N GLY A 118 2.21 6.09 -12.48
CA GLY A 118 0.97 5.33 -12.59
C GLY A 118 0.22 5.19 -11.25
N TYR A 119 0.94 4.94 -10.17
CA TYR A 119 0.39 4.86 -8.82
C TYR A 119 -0.23 6.19 -8.40
N ASP A 120 0.50 7.28 -8.57
CA ASP A 120 0.07 8.63 -8.21
C ASP A 120 -1.11 9.11 -9.07
N ALA A 121 -1.21 8.66 -10.33
CA ALA A 121 -2.36 8.95 -11.19
C ALA A 121 -3.68 8.31 -10.73
N CYS A 122 -3.64 7.30 -9.83
CA CYS A 122 -4.84 6.73 -9.23
C CYS A 122 -5.46 7.63 -8.15
N PHE A 123 -4.73 8.64 -7.64
CA PHE A 123 -5.11 9.39 -6.44
C PHE A 123 -6.41 10.18 -6.59
N GLU A 124 -6.67 10.79 -7.75
CA GLU A 124 -7.90 11.55 -7.97
C GLU A 124 -9.15 10.67 -7.80
N LYS A 125 -9.09 9.46 -8.37
CA LYS A 125 -10.20 8.51 -8.27
C LYS A 125 -10.28 7.89 -6.87
N LEU A 126 -9.13 7.63 -6.24
CA LEU A 126 -9.06 7.21 -4.84
C LEU A 126 -9.81 8.20 -3.93
N CYS A 127 -9.62 9.51 -4.11
CA CYS A 127 -10.32 10.56 -3.37
C CYS A 127 -11.84 10.55 -3.56
N ALA A 128 -12.32 10.00 -4.67
CA ALA A 128 -13.74 9.93 -4.97
C ALA A 128 -14.43 8.66 -4.44
N GLU A 129 -13.68 7.59 -4.25
CA GLU A 129 -14.24 6.25 -3.99
C GLU A 129 -13.90 5.68 -2.62
N GLU A 130 -12.77 6.12 -2.02
CA GLU A 130 -12.26 5.49 -0.80
C GLU A 130 -12.56 6.32 0.46
N SER A 131 -12.34 5.70 1.62
CA SER A 131 -12.48 6.37 2.92
C SER A 131 -11.38 7.42 3.11
N GLU A 132 -11.69 8.47 3.87
CA GLU A 132 -10.74 9.54 4.20
C GLU A 132 -9.46 9.00 4.86
N SER A 133 -9.58 8.00 5.73
CA SER A 133 -8.44 7.32 6.35
C SER A 133 -7.53 6.64 5.32
N CYS A 134 -8.11 5.97 4.32
CA CYS A 134 -7.38 5.33 3.24
C CYS A 134 -6.64 6.37 2.38
N ILE A 135 -7.34 7.43 1.97
CA ILE A 135 -6.79 8.52 1.16
C ILE A 135 -5.63 9.19 1.89
N PHE A 136 -5.82 9.50 3.18
CA PHE A 136 -4.76 10.07 4.00
C PHE A 136 -3.53 9.17 4.09
N HIS A 137 -3.73 7.86 4.29
CA HIS A 137 -2.63 6.90 4.39
C HIS A 137 -1.78 6.88 3.10
N VAL A 138 -2.42 6.83 1.94
CA VAL A 138 -1.73 6.94 0.65
C VAL A 138 -1.00 8.28 0.54
N ALA A 139 -1.68 9.39 0.84
CA ALA A 139 -1.13 10.73 0.68
C ALA A 139 0.10 10.95 1.55
N ILE A 140 0.05 10.58 2.85
CA ILE A 140 1.16 10.81 3.77
C ILE A 140 2.38 9.97 3.42
N LEU A 141 2.23 8.70 3.06
CA LEU A 141 3.37 7.86 2.71
C LEU A 141 4.04 8.34 1.42
N ARG A 142 3.27 8.71 0.40
CA ARG A 142 3.82 9.26 -0.85
C ARG A 142 4.48 10.63 -0.66
N PHE A 143 3.90 11.49 0.19
CA PHE A 143 4.51 12.76 0.60
C PHE A 143 5.85 12.52 1.33
N MET A 144 5.91 11.57 2.25
CA MET A 144 7.16 11.22 2.93
C MET A 144 8.24 10.73 1.97
N MET A 145 7.87 10.11 0.86
CA MET A 145 8.77 9.71 -0.23
C MET A 145 9.15 10.87 -1.17
N GLY A 146 8.65 12.09 -0.95
CA GLY A 146 8.99 13.28 -1.71
C GLY A 146 8.03 13.63 -2.86
N SER A 147 6.86 13.02 -2.95
CA SER A 147 5.86 13.40 -3.96
C SER A 147 5.08 14.63 -3.52
N GLU A 148 5.34 15.77 -4.18
CA GLU A 148 4.72 17.07 -3.85
C GLU A 148 3.26 17.17 -4.28
N GLN A 149 2.78 16.30 -5.17
CA GLN A 149 1.39 16.33 -5.65
C GLN A 149 0.35 16.12 -4.54
N TYR A 150 0.74 15.53 -3.41
CA TYR A 150 -0.14 15.28 -2.26
C TYR A 150 -0.26 16.47 -1.29
N VAL A 151 0.63 17.46 -1.41
CA VAL A 151 0.66 18.64 -0.54
C VAL A 151 -0.67 19.42 -0.56
N PRO A 152 -1.33 19.67 -1.72
CA PRO A 152 -2.64 20.35 -1.72
C PRO A 152 -3.71 19.60 -0.93
N TYR A 153 -3.74 18.27 -1.02
CA TYR A 153 -4.67 17.45 -0.24
C TYR A 153 -4.36 17.55 1.25
N LEU A 154 -3.10 17.36 1.63
CA LEU A 154 -2.67 17.40 3.04
C LEU A 154 -2.92 18.76 3.69
N ARG A 155 -2.80 19.87 2.95
CA ARG A 155 -3.12 21.22 3.45
C ARG A 155 -4.62 21.48 3.62
N ALA A 156 -5.47 20.77 2.88
CA ALA A 156 -6.91 21.00 2.87
C ALA A 156 -7.67 20.21 3.94
N HIS A 157 -7.02 19.27 4.62
CA HIS A 157 -7.66 18.33 5.54
C HIS A 157 -7.06 18.37 6.94
N ASP A 158 -7.85 18.02 7.96
CA ASP A 158 -7.37 17.88 9.34
C ASP A 158 -6.55 16.60 9.49
N LEU A 159 -5.24 16.75 9.59
CA LEU A 159 -4.29 15.65 9.68
C LEU A 159 -4.13 15.08 11.10
N THR A 160 -4.47 15.86 12.12
CA THR A 160 -4.20 15.52 13.52
C THR A 160 -4.89 14.22 13.95
N SER A 161 -6.08 13.95 13.41
CA SER A 161 -6.85 12.72 13.69
C SER A 161 -6.18 11.43 13.20
N TYR A 162 -5.27 11.53 12.22
CA TYR A 162 -4.66 10.38 11.55
C TYR A 162 -3.19 10.17 11.93
N LEU A 163 -2.47 11.22 12.31
CA LEU A 163 -1.03 11.16 12.54
C LEU A 163 -0.61 10.27 13.71
N HIS A 164 -1.45 10.15 14.73
CA HIS A 164 -1.13 9.41 15.96
C HIS A 164 -0.91 7.90 15.76
N VAL A 165 -1.28 7.35 14.61
CA VAL A 165 -1.08 5.91 14.31
C VAL A 165 0.33 5.59 13.82
N TYR A 166 1.12 6.60 13.44
CA TYR A 166 2.46 6.42 12.87
C TYR A 166 3.54 6.41 13.94
N LYS A 167 4.48 5.48 13.81
CA LYS A 167 5.60 5.34 14.76
C LYS A 167 6.60 6.49 14.67
N ASP A 168 6.84 6.98 13.45
CA ASP A 168 7.81 8.04 13.15
C ASP A 168 7.14 9.41 13.05
N ILE A 169 6.14 9.65 13.92
CA ILE A 169 5.30 10.85 13.90
C ILE A 169 6.13 12.15 13.94
N CYS A 170 7.22 12.19 14.69
CA CYS A 170 8.05 13.40 14.80
C CYS A 170 8.61 13.85 13.45
N VAL A 171 9.19 12.93 12.69
CA VAL A 171 9.75 13.22 11.36
C VAL A 171 8.64 13.64 10.37
N MET A 172 7.48 12.99 10.44
CA MET A 172 6.32 13.37 9.62
C MET A 172 5.83 14.78 9.96
N VAL A 173 5.70 15.08 11.25
CA VAL A 173 5.25 16.41 11.72
C VAL A 173 6.23 17.49 11.29
N GLU A 174 7.53 17.31 11.47
CA GLU A 174 8.54 18.27 11.03
C GLU A 174 8.38 18.61 9.54
N LYS A 175 8.30 17.60 8.68
CA LYS A 175 8.13 17.77 7.24
C LYS A 175 6.79 18.43 6.87
N LEU A 176 5.69 18.08 7.56
CA LEU A 176 4.38 18.67 7.34
C LEU A 176 4.33 20.15 7.77
N VAL A 177 5.04 20.52 8.81
CA VAL A 177 5.19 21.94 9.24
C VAL A 177 6.01 22.73 8.22
N GLU A 178 7.13 22.19 7.74
CA GLU A 178 7.93 22.82 6.68
C GLU A 178 7.08 23.11 5.44
N GLU A 179 6.23 22.19 5.05
CA GLU A 179 5.32 22.33 3.90
C GLU A 179 4.02 23.09 4.23
N LYS A 180 3.87 23.64 5.44
CA LYS A 180 2.67 24.35 5.89
C LYS A 180 1.37 23.53 5.77
N CYS A 181 1.49 22.24 5.99
CA CYS A 181 0.34 21.33 6.11
C CYS A 181 -0.18 21.26 7.55
N LEU A 182 0.65 21.65 8.53
CA LEU A 182 0.31 21.77 9.95
C LEU A 182 0.71 23.17 10.46
N ASP A 183 -0.10 23.73 11.33
CA ASP A 183 0.18 24.98 12.02
C ASP A 183 0.39 24.79 13.55
N SER A 184 0.62 25.89 14.27
CA SER A 184 0.86 25.83 15.73
C SER A 184 -0.34 25.28 16.50
N SER A 185 -1.57 25.52 16.05
CA SER A 185 -2.77 25.01 16.71
C SER A 185 -2.96 23.51 16.51
N ASP A 186 -2.49 22.98 15.37
CA ASP A 186 -2.49 21.54 15.10
C ASP A 186 -1.46 20.82 15.99
N LEU A 187 -0.29 21.43 16.21
CA LEU A 187 0.74 20.87 17.09
C LEU A 187 0.25 20.74 18.53
N ASP A 188 -0.51 21.73 19.02
CA ASP A 188 -1.12 21.69 20.36
C ASP A 188 -2.13 20.53 20.51
N ARG A 189 -2.70 20.04 19.41
CA ARG A 189 -3.65 18.91 19.38
C ARG A 189 -2.96 17.54 19.29
N LEU A 190 -1.68 17.52 18.93
CA LEU A 190 -0.88 16.29 18.79
C LEU A 190 -0.11 15.93 20.07
N ILE A 191 0.00 16.87 21.04
CA ILE A 191 0.63 16.70 22.35
C ILE A 191 -0.40 16.28 23.39
#